data_b266dc2572f3405d50207ef5edb6a483
#
_entry.id   b266dc2572f3405d50207ef5edb6a483
#
_cell.length_a   1.000
_cell.length_b   1.000
_cell.length_c   1.000
_cell.angle_alpha   90.00
_cell.angle_beta   90.00
_cell.angle_gamma   90.00
#
_symmetry.space_group_name_H-M   'P 1'
#
loop_
_entity.id
_entity.type
_entity.pdbx_description
1 polymer ?
#
loop_
_entity_poly.entity_id
_entity_poly.type
_entity_poly.pdbx_seq_one_letter_code
_entity_poly.pdbx_strand_id
1 'polypeptide(L)'
;MKTETHAVEELTQGEYKYGFVTDIEADTVPPGLNEDVIRLISAKKQEPEFMLEWRLKAYRYWAKLEKSQAEPKWANVHYPPIDYQAISYYSAPKAKDDRPKSLEEVDPELLKMYEKLGVPLREQEKLAGVAVDAVFDSVSVATTFKGKLAEMGVIFGSFSEAVHNHPDLVQKYLGSVVPYTDNFFAALNAAVFSDGSFCFIPKGVRCPMELSTYFRINAAETGQFERTLIVAEEGAYVSYLEGCTAPMRDKNQLHAAVVELVAHDDAQIKYSTVQNWYPGDAQGKGGIYN
;
A
#
# COMPACT_ATOMS: atom_id res chain seq x y z
N MET A 1 -16.26 -32.85 15.48
CA MET A 1 -16.22 -31.80 14.44
C MET A 1 -16.63 -30.50 15.12
N LYS A 2 -15.74 -29.52 15.23
CA LYS A 2 -16.15 -28.16 15.62
C LYS A 2 -17.04 -27.61 14.48
N THR A 3 -18.17 -27.05 14.81
CA THR A 3 -19.06 -26.44 13.81
C THR A 3 -18.39 -25.20 13.24
N GLU A 4 -18.66 -24.84 11.98
CA GLU A 4 -18.12 -23.62 11.33
C GLU A 4 -18.34 -22.37 12.18
N THR A 5 -19.47 -22.30 12.89
CA THR A 5 -19.79 -21.23 13.85
C THR A 5 -18.76 -21.12 14.97
N HIS A 6 -18.28 -22.23 15.55
CA HIS A 6 -17.24 -22.22 16.58
C HIS A 6 -15.87 -21.74 16.06
N ALA A 7 -15.54 -22.06 14.81
CA ALA A 7 -14.30 -21.57 14.19
C ALA A 7 -14.34 -20.05 13.95
N VAL A 8 -15.49 -19.52 13.57
CA VAL A 8 -15.70 -18.07 13.41
C VAL A 8 -15.67 -17.34 14.75
N GLU A 9 -16.30 -17.92 15.80
CA GLU A 9 -16.25 -17.36 17.16
C GLU A 9 -14.81 -17.35 17.72
N GLU A 10 -14.03 -18.42 17.54
CA GLU A 10 -12.61 -18.46 17.94
C GLU A 10 -11.77 -17.41 17.21
N LEU A 11 -12.05 -17.14 15.92
CA LEU A 11 -11.38 -16.10 15.14
C LEU A 11 -11.75 -14.68 15.59
N THR A 12 -13.00 -14.46 15.98
CA THR A 12 -13.50 -13.13 16.39
C THR A 12 -13.22 -12.80 17.86
N GLN A 13 -13.03 -13.81 18.71
CA GLN A 13 -12.72 -13.63 20.14
C GLN A 13 -11.22 -13.83 20.45
N GLY A 14 -10.42 -14.24 19.47
CA GLY A 14 -8.99 -14.42 19.61
C GLY A 14 -8.26 -13.08 19.79
N GLU A 15 -7.15 -13.09 20.53
CA GLU A 15 -6.26 -11.95 20.65
C GLU A 15 -5.72 -11.54 19.26
N TYR A 16 -5.71 -10.24 18.96
CA TYR A 16 -5.25 -9.72 17.67
C TYR A 16 -3.74 -9.95 17.49
N LYS A 17 -3.39 -11.08 16.86
CA LYS A 17 -2.00 -11.57 16.72
C LYS A 17 -1.06 -10.65 15.93
N TYR A 18 -1.60 -9.73 15.14
CA TYR A 18 -0.83 -8.77 14.34
C TYR A 18 -0.57 -7.44 15.07
N GLY A 19 -1.04 -7.31 16.33
CA GLY A 19 -0.98 -6.09 17.12
C GLY A 19 0.41 -5.71 17.66
N PHE A 20 1.45 -6.52 17.44
CA PHE A 20 2.81 -6.23 17.90
C PHE A 20 3.42 -5.04 17.16
N VAL A 21 4.26 -4.29 17.86
CA VAL A 21 5.05 -3.19 17.30
C VAL A 21 6.45 -3.68 17.01
N THR A 22 7.04 -3.23 15.90
CA THR A 22 8.46 -3.47 15.59
C THR A 22 9.24 -2.20 15.91
N ASP A 23 10.30 -2.34 16.71
CA ASP A 23 11.15 -1.21 17.09
C ASP A 23 12.18 -0.93 15.99
N ILE A 24 11.71 -0.23 14.95
CA ILE A 24 12.52 0.20 13.81
C ILE A 24 12.51 1.71 13.78
N GLU A 25 13.71 2.31 13.82
CA GLU A 25 13.85 3.75 13.72
C GLU A 25 13.36 4.25 12.35
N ALA A 26 12.40 5.17 12.35
CA ALA A 26 11.80 5.70 11.15
C ALA A 26 12.17 7.17 10.91
N ASP A 27 12.34 7.53 9.64
CA ASP A 27 12.39 8.92 9.16
C ASP A 27 10.98 9.34 8.80
N THR A 28 10.38 10.22 9.59
CA THR A 28 9.02 10.73 9.41
C THR A 28 9.02 12.20 9.05
N VAL A 29 8.08 12.62 8.19
CA VAL A 29 7.82 14.05 7.98
C VAL A 29 6.98 14.60 9.13
N PRO A 30 7.09 15.92 9.45
CA PRO A 30 6.22 16.54 10.44
C PRO A 30 4.74 16.33 10.13
N PRO A 31 3.87 16.25 11.16
CA PRO A 31 2.42 16.23 10.97
C PRO A 31 1.91 17.45 10.21
N GLY A 32 0.79 17.26 9.54
CA GLY A 32 0.10 18.30 8.76
C GLY A 32 0.23 18.11 7.26
N LEU A 33 -0.71 18.68 6.52
CA LEU A 33 -0.78 18.55 5.07
C LEU A 33 -0.87 19.92 4.41
N ASN A 34 0.15 20.23 3.62
CA ASN A 34 0.26 21.45 2.82
C ASN A 34 1.15 21.19 1.59
N GLU A 35 1.31 22.17 0.70
CA GLU A 35 2.13 21.99 -0.50
C GLU A 35 3.61 21.69 -0.19
N ASP A 36 4.15 22.22 0.92
CA ASP A 36 5.56 21.97 1.29
C ASP A 36 5.76 20.49 1.70
N VAL A 37 4.80 19.90 2.41
CA VAL A 37 4.81 18.47 2.74
C VAL A 37 4.72 17.63 1.47
N ILE A 38 3.89 17.99 0.51
CA ILE A 38 3.80 17.31 -0.79
C ILE A 38 5.14 17.35 -1.53
N ARG A 39 5.77 18.52 -1.59
CA ARG A 39 7.10 18.70 -2.21
C ARG A 39 8.18 17.90 -1.47
N LEU A 40 8.11 17.85 -0.14
CA LEU A 40 9.04 17.08 0.68
C LEU A 40 8.91 15.57 0.41
N ILE A 41 7.70 15.03 0.33
CA ILE A 41 7.44 13.62 -0.03
C ILE A 41 8.05 13.32 -1.41
N SER A 42 7.73 14.13 -2.40
CA SER A 42 8.23 13.96 -3.76
C SER A 42 9.77 14.05 -3.84
N ALA A 43 10.37 14.99 -3.11
CA ALA A 43 11.82 15.12 -3.03
C ALA A 43 12.49 13.91 -2.36
N LYS A 44 11.95 13.41 -1.23
CA LYS A 44 12.45 12.18 -0.57
C LYS A 44 12.40 10.97 -1.49
N LYS A 45 11.43 10.88 -2.37
CA LYS A 45 11.27 9.81 -3.35
C LYS A 45 12.00 10.08 -4.66
N GLN A 46 12.64 11.26 -4.81
CA GLN A 46 13.34 11.69 -6.03
C GLN A 46 12.45 11.59 -7.28
N GLU A 47 11.18 11.92 -7.12
CA GLU A 47 10.19 11.76 -8.19
C GLU A 47 10.43 12.72 -9.36
N PRO A 48 10.15 12.28 -10.60
CA PRO A 48 10.16 13.18 -11.76
C PRO A 48 9.06 14.22 -11.66
N GLU A 49 9.23 15.35 -12.34
CA GLU A 49 8.37 16.54 -12.26
C GLU A 49 6.89 16.24 -12.50
N PHE A 50 6.56 15.34 -13.43
CA PHE A 50 5.16 14.99 -13.70
C PHE A 50 4.42 14.42 -12.49
N MET A 51 5.13 13.66 -11.61
CA MET A 51 4.56 13.13 -10.38
C MET A 51 4.29 14.24 -9.37
N LEU A 52 5.24 15.15 -9.17
CA LEU A 52 5.05 16.29 -8.30
C LEU A 52 3.87 17.17 -8.75
N GLU A 53 3.78 17.46 -10.05
CA GLU A 53 2.66 18.23 -10.60
C GLU A 53 1.32 17.54 -10.37
N TRP A 54 1.28 16.20 -10.58
CA TRP A 54 0.06 15.40 -10.36
C TRP A 54 -0.37 15.45 -8.89
N ARG A 55 0.57 15.28 -7.96
CA ARG A 55 0.33 15.38 -6.52
C ARG A 55 -0.19 16.75 -6.10
N LEU A 56 0.42 17.82 -6.60
CA LEU A 56 0.00 19.19 -6.27
C LEU A 56 -1.40 19.51 -6.80
N LYS A 57 -1.76 19.01 -7.99
CA LYS A 57 -3.13 19.12 -8.52
C LYS A 57 -4.13 18.40 -7.61
N ALA A 58 -3.79 17.18 -7.20
CA ALA A 58 -4.61 16.38 -6.29
C ALA A 58 -4.78 17.05 -4.92
N TYR A 59 -3.69 17.54 -4.32
CA TYR A 59 -3.74 18.27 -3.05
C TYR A 59 -4.63 19.51 -3.12
N ARG A 60 -4.48 20.33 -4.15
CA ARG A 60 -5.29 21.53 -4.32
C ARG A 60 -6.78 21.22 -4.49
N TYR A 61 -7.09 20.09 -5.12
CA TYR A 61 -8.47 19.62 -5.22
C TYR A 61 -8.98 19.13 -3.85
N TRP A 62 -8.21 18.29 -3.16
CA TRP A 62 -8.53 17.82 -1.82
C TRP A 62 -8.74 18.97 -0.83
N ALA A 63 -7.87 19.98 -0.80
CA ALA A 63 -7.98 21.12 0.09
C ALA A 63 -9.27 21.94 -0.11
N LYS A 64 -9.86 21.91 -1.31
CA LYS A 64 -11.20 22.51 -1.55
C LYS A 64 -12.30 21.64 -0.95
N LEU A 65 -12.18 20.32 -1.10
CA LEU A 65 -13.15 19.37 -0.54
C LEU A 65 -13.13 19.39 0.99
N GLU A 66 -11.94 19.44 1.59
CA GLU A 66 -11.77 19.53 3.05
C GLU A 66 -12.43 20.80 3.61
N LYS A 67 -12.17 21.96 3.03
CA LYS A 67 -12.81 23.22 3.43
C LYS A 67 -14.35 23.20 3.32
N SER A 68 -14.89 22.43 2.39
CA SER A 68 -16.33 22.26 2.21
C SER A 68 -16.90 21.09 3.01
N GLN A 69 -16.09 20.41 3.81
CA GLN A 69 -16.48 19.23 4.58
C GLN A 69 -17.12 18.14 3.72
N ALA A 70 -16.56 17.91 2.54
CA ALA A 70 -17.09 17.00 1.54
C ALA A 70 -16.60 15.54 1.72
N GLU A 71 -16.33 15.11 2.96
CA GLU A 71 -16.10 13.69 3.23
C GLU A 71 -17.31 12.85 2.82
N PRO A 72 -17.10 11.65 2.22
CA PRO A 72 -18.17 10.76 1.83
C PRO A 72 -19.04 10.34 3.02
N LYS A 73 -20.35 10.49 2.89
CA LYS A 73 -21.33 10.06 3.91
C LYS A 73 -22.22 8.91 3.45
N TRP A 74 -22.04 8.45 2.23
CA TRP A 74 -22.87 7.43 1.59
C TRP A 74 -22.75 6.05 2.28
N ALA A 75 -21.62 5.74 2.90
CA ALA A 75 -21.42 4.49 3.65
C ALA A 75 -22.16 4.48 5.00
N ASN A 76 -22.67 5.62 5.46
CA ASN A 76 -23.37 5.80 6.73
C ASN A 76 -22.58 5.28 7.95
N VAL A 77 -21.25 5.37 7.91
CA VAL A 77 -20.37 5.03 9.01
C VAL A 77 -20.20 6.23 9.92
N HIS A 78 -20.28 5.99 11.23
CA HIS A 78 -20.12 7.04 12.24
C HIS A 78 -18.78 6.85 12.94
N TYR A 79 -17.92 7.85 12.84
CA TYR A 79 -16.60 7.89 13.46
C TYR A 79 -16.29 9.28 13.99
N PRO A 80 -15.38 9.42 14.97
CA PRO A 80 -14.91 10.73 15.40
C PRO A 80 -14.30 11.53 14.24
N PRO A 81 -14.41 12.86 14.21
CA PRO A 81 -13.79 13.68 13.19
C PRO A 81 -12.28 13.38 13.07
N ILE A 82 -11.81 13.23 11.84
CA ILE A 82 -10.38 13.02 11.56
C ILE A 82 -9.69 14.38 11.52
N ASP A 83 -8.65 14.54 12.35
CA ASP A 83 -7.77 15.73 12.28
C ASP A 83 -6.64 15.45 11.27
N TYR A 84 -6.85 15.89 10.03
CA TYR A 84 -5.88 15.73 8.95
C TYR A 84 -4.56 16.50 9.18
N GLN A 85 -4.54 17.47 10.11
CA GLN A 85 -3.33 18.22 10.45
C GLN A 85 -2.53 17.56 11.58
N ALA A 86 -3.07 16.57 12.26
CA ALA A 86 -2.38 15.78 13.28
C ALA A 86 -1.67 14.54 12.72
N ILE A 87 -1.86 14.22 11.43
CA ILE A 87 -1.31 13.02 10.78
C ILE A 87 0.01 13.36 10.09
N SER A 88 1.02 12.49 10.25
CA SER A 88 2.20 12.46 9.38
C SER A 88 1.90 11.65 8.11
N TYR A 89 2.26 12.19 6.96
CA TYR A 89 1.92 11.64 5.64
C TYR A 89 3.06 10.86 4.98
N TYR A 90 4.17 10.68 5.68
CA TYR A 90 5.28 9.87 5.21
C TYR A 90 6.09 9.34 6.40
N SER A 91 6.38 8.06 6.37
CA SER A 91 7.30 7.38 7.27
C SER A 91 8.05 6.31 6.50
N ALA A 92 9.35 6.22 6.70
CA ALA A 92 10.17 5.18 6.11
C ALA A 92 11.19 4.69 7.15
N PRO A 93 11.59 3.41 7.14
CA PRO A 93 12.74 2.97 7.90
C PRO A 93 13.94 3.85 7.56
N LYS A 94 14.75 4.26 8.55
CA LYS A 94 16.01 4.97 8.25
C LYS A 94 16.88 4.08 7.37
N ALA A 95 17.06 4.48 6.13
CA ALA A 95 17.87 3.75 5.18
C ALA A 95 19.34 3.81 5.59
N LYS A 96 20.03 2.68 5.55
CA LYS A 96 21.45 2.64 5.26
C LYS A 96 21.56 2.98 3.77
N ASP A 97 22.41 3.88 3.40
CA ASP A 97 22.56 4.66 2.15
C ASP A 97 22.16 4.03 0.79
N ASP A 98 21.75 2.77 0.69
CA ASP A 98 21.28 2.11 -0.54
C ASP A 98 20.05 1.24 -0.27
N ARG A 99 19.07 1.27 -1.20
CA ARG A 99 17.96 0.32 -1.18
C ARG A 99 18.50 -1.09 -1.30
N PRO A 100 18.02 -2.05 -0.47
CA PRO A 100 18.50 -3.42 -0.54
C PRO A 100 18.22 -4.00 -1.94
N LYS A 101 19.29 -4.50 -2.58
CA LYS A 101 19.23 -5.15 -3.90
C LYS A 101 18.92 -6.64 -3.80
N SER A 102 19.00 -7.18 -2.60
CA SER A 102 18.68 -8.58 -2.28
C SER A 102 18.09 -8.71 -0.87
N LEU A 103 17.42 -9.82 -0.60
CA LEU A 103 16.90 -10.11 0.75
C LEU A 103 18.01 -10.19 1.82
N GLU A 104 19.25 -10.48 1.43
CA GLU A 104 20.39 -10.54 2.34
C GLU A 104 20.83 -9.17 2.85
N GLU A 105 20.49 -8.11 2.11
CA GLU A 105 20.77 -6.72 2.47
C GLU A 105 19.64 -6.08 3.30
N VAL A 106 18.46 -6.73 3.37
CA VAL A 106 17.33 -6.25 4.17
C VAL A 106 17.65 -6.35 5.66
N ASP A 107 17.24 -5.35 6.43
CA ASP A 107 17.42 -5.34 7.88
C ASP A 107 16.86 -6.64 8.51
N PRO A 108 17.64 -7.39 9.30
CA PRO A 108 17.21 -8.64 9.91
C PRO A 108 15.96 -8.52 10.79
N GLU A 109 15.73 -7.37 11.42
CA GLU A 109 14.53 -7.13 12.23
C GLU A 109 13.28 -7.00 11.34
N LEU A 110 13.40 -6.38 10.17
CA LEU A 110 12.32 -6.36 9.16
C LEU A 110 12.00 -7.78 8.67
N LEU A 111 13.01 -8.59 8.36
CA LEU A 111 12.80 -9.97 7.93
C LEU A 111 12.08 -10.81 9.01
N LYS A 112 12.55 -10.73 10.26
CA LYS A 112 11.88 -11.41 11.40
C LYS A 112 10.43 -10.95 11.59
N MET A 113 10.17 -9.66 11.38
CA MET A 113 8.81 -9.14 11.46
C MET A 113 7.91 -9.79 10.39
N TYR A 114 8.37 -9.85 9.14
CA TYR A 114 7.59 -10.48 8.07
C TYR A 114 7.40 -11.99 8.30
N GLU A 115 8.42 -12.69 8.80
CA GLU A 115 8.30 -14.09 9.22
C GLU A 115 7.20 -14.26 10.30
N LYS A 116 7.19 -13.39 11.31
CA LYS A 116 6.17 -13.38 12.37
C LYS A 116 4.77 -13.10 11.84
N LEU A 117 4.66 -12.31 10.77
CA LEU A 117 3.40 -12.04 10.07
C LEU A 117 2.98 -13.20 9.14
N GLY A 118 3.86 -14.16 8.92
CA GLY A 118 3.62 -15.29 8.01
C GLY A 118 3.81 -14.93 6.53
N VAL A 119 4.53 -13.83 6.24
CA VAL A 119 4.85 -13.41 4.87
C VAL A 119 6.08 -14.18 4.36
N PRO A 120 5.97 -14.95 3.27
CA PRO A 120 7.04 -15.84 2.82
C PRO A 120 8.10 -15.09 2.02
N LEU A 121 9.11 -14.54 2.69
CA LEU A 121 10.21 -13.82 2.02
C LEU A 121 11.44 -14.69 1.66
N ARG A 122 11.53 -15.95 2.11
CA ARG A 122 12.69 -16.82 1.87
C ARG A 122 12.35 -18.22 1.35
N GLU A 123 12.35 -19.22 2.22
CA GLU A 123 12.22 -20.63 1.80
C GLU A 123 10.83 -21.00 1.27
N GLN A 124 9.78 -20.41 1.81
CA GLN A 124 8.41 -20.66 1.39
C GLN A 124 8.12 -20.10 -0.02
N GLU A 125 8.86 -19.10 -0.47
CA GLU A 125 8.79 -18.51 -1.81
C GLU A 125 9.08 -19.56 -2.90
N LYS A 126 10.11 -20.36 -2.69
CA LYS A 126 10.52 -21.40 -3.65
C LYS A 126 9.51 -22.54 -3.79
N LEU A 127 8.76 -22.81 -2.73
CA LEU A 127 7.78 -23.89 -2.67
C LEU A 127 6.37 -23.44 -3.11
N ALA A 128 6.00 -22.21 -2.85
CA ALA A 128 4.66 -21.72 -3.09
C ALA A 128 4.42 -21.19 -4.52
N GLY A 129 5.47 -20.86 -5.28
CA GLY A 129 5.31 -20.26 -6.62
C GLY A 129 4.61 -18.92 -6.58
N VAL A 130 4.82 -18.13 -5.52
CA VAL A 130 4.26 -16.80 -5.30
C VAL A 130 5.38 -15.76 -5.32
N ALA A 131 5.23 -14.70 -6.10
CA ALA A 131 6.10 -13.53 -6.02
C ALA A 131 5.53 -12.54 -5.02
N VAL A 132 6.36 -12.07 -4.10
CA VAL A 132 5.95 -11.17 -3.00
C VAL A 132 6.70 -9.85 -3.09
N ASP A 133 5.98 -8.75 -2.94
CA ASP A 133 6.52 -7.42 -2.65
C ASP A 133 6.12 -7.03 -1.22
N ALA A 134 7.09 -6.64 -0.40
CA ALA A 134 6.88 -6.30 0.99
C ALA A 134 7.06 -4.80 1.21
N VAL A 135 6.00 -4.14 1.66
CA VAL A 135 5.97 -2.68 1.91
C VAL A 135 5.85 -2.42 3.40
N PHE A 136 6.76 -1.60 3.93
CA PHE A 136 6.80 -1.17 5.32
C PHE A 136 6.62 0.34 5.39
N ASP A 137 5.55 0.80 6.05
CA ASP A 137 5.12 2.19 6.05
C ASP A 137 5.05 2.77 4.63
N SER A 138 5.96 3.65 4.25
CA SER A 138 5.94 4.39 2.99
C SER A 138 6.90 3.86 1.91
N VAL A 139 7.52 2.69 2.11
CA VAL A 139 8.52 2.18 1.14
C VAL A 139 8.45 0.66 0.97
N SER A 140 8.66 0.20 -0.27
CA SER A 140 8.93 -1.21 -0.55
C SER A 140 10.34 -1.57 -0.06
N VAL A 141 10.44 -2.65 0.70
CA VAL A 141 11.69 -3.13 1.30
C VAL A 141 12.25 -4.38 0.64
N ALA A 142 11.41 -5.14 -0.06
CA ALA A 142 11.86 -6.34 -0.78
C ALA A 142 10.83 -6.77 -1.83
N THR A 143 11.31 -7.18 -3.02
CA THR A 143 10.50 -7.81 -4.06
C THR A 143 11.18 -9.11 -4.52
N THR A 144 10.41 -10.21 -4.56
CA THR A 144 10.91 -11.54 -4.93
C THR A 144 10.60 -11.90 -6.39
N PHE A 145 11.33 -12.85 -6.98
CA PHE A 145 11.15 -13.39 -8.35
C PHE A 145 11.16 -12.35 -9.49
N LYS A 146 11.61 -11.13 -9.24
CA LYS A 146 11.58 -10.03 -10.18
C LYS A 146 12.27 -10.36 -11.51
N GLY A 147 13.46 -10.98 -11.48
CA GLY A 147 14.19 -11.39 -12.67
C GLY A 147 13.42 -12.41 -13.52
N LYS A 148 12.84 -13.43 -12.88
CA LYS A 148 12.06 -14.46 -13.55
C LYS A 148 10.78 -13.91 -14.22
N LEU A 149 10.14 -12.96 -13.59
CA LEU A 149 8.97 -12.28 -14.16
C LEU A 149 9.37 -11.38 -15.33
N ALA A 150 10.52 -10.68 -15.22
CA ALA A 150 11.06 -9.82 -16.26
C ALA A 150 11.42 -10.59 -17.55
N GLU A 151 11.86 -11.86 -17.46
CA GLU A 151 12.10 -12.74 -18.63
C GLU A 151 10.86 -12.93 -19.50
N MET A 152 9.67 -12.82 -18.91
CA MET A 152 8.37 -12.86 -19.59
C MET A 152 7.82 -11.49 -19.95
N GLY A 153 8.58 -10.42 -19.65
CA GLY A 153 8.14 -9.04 -19.81
C GLY A 153 7.15 -8.57 -18.73
N VAL A 154 6.91 -9.36 -17.69
CA VAL A 154 6.05 -8.98 -16.56
C VAL A 154 6.82 -8.02 -15.67
N ILE A 155 6.21 -6.87 -15.38
CA ILE A 155 6.72 -5.90 -14.40
C ILE A 155 5.93 -6.10 -13.12
N PHE A 156 6.63 -6.30 -12.00
CA PHE A 156 6.03 -6.41 -10.67
C PHE A 156 6.98 -5.86 -9.61
N GLY A 157 6.46 -5.02 -8.74
CA GLY A 157 7.19 -4.45 -7.61
C GLY A 157 6.66 -3.09 -7.17
N SER A 158 7.51 -2.31 -6.53
CA SER A 158 7.20 -0.99 -6.00
C SER A 158 6.68 -0.01 -7.06
N PHE A 159 5.61 0.71 -6.72
CA PHE A 159 5.10 1.80 -7.54
C PHE A 159 6.16 2.91 -7.73
N SER A 160 6.90 3.23 -6.66
CA SER A 160 7.99 4.21 -6.72
C SER A 160 9.06 3.81 -7.73
N GLU A 161 9.41 2.54 -7.79
CA GLU A 161 10.36 2.03 -8.77
C GLU A 161 9.80 2.13 -10.20
N ALA A 162 8.51 1.83 -10.38
CA ALA A 162 7.86 1.96 -11.68
C ALA A 162 7.83 3.41 -12.19
N VAL A 163 7.66 4.39 -11.31
CA VAL A 163 7.75 5.83 -11.64
C VAL A 163 9.08 6.19 -12.29
N HIS A 164 10.19 5.57 -11.84
CA HIS A 164 11.51 5.83 -12.38
C HIS A 164 11.84 5.00 -13.63
N ASN A 165 11.51 3.71 -13.60
CA ASN A 165 11.94 2.76 -14.63
C ASN A 165 10.95 2.64 -15.79
N HIS A 166 9.67 2.98 -15.56
CA HIS A 166 8.58 2.84 -16.52
C HIS A 166 7.66 4.09 -16.54
N PRO A 167 8.21 5.31 -16.60
CA PRO A 167 7.44 6.55 -16.48
C PRO A 167 6.32 6.67 -17.53
N ASP A 168 6.51 6.16 -18.73
CA ASP A 168 5.51 6.21 -19.80
C ASP A 168 4.26 5.36 -19.43
N LEU A 169 4.45 4.19 -18.85
CA LEU A 169 3.35 3.35 -18.39
C LEU A 169 2.62 4.00 -17.20
N VAL A 170 3.38 4.55 -16.26
CA VAL A 170 2.79 5.26 -15.12
C VAL A 170 1.98 6.47 -15.61
N GLN A 171 2.52 7.31 -16.47
CA GLN A 171 1.81 8.47 -17.02
C GLN A 171 0.55 8.08 -17.80
N LYS A 172 0.59 6.95 -18.51
CA LYS A 172 -0.55 6.46 -19.29
C LYS A 172 -1.71 5.98 -18.41
N TYR A 173 -1.41 5.29 -17.31
CA TYR A 173 -2.42 4.55 -16.55
C TYR A 173 -2.76 5.13 -15.18
N LEU A 174 -1.85 5.87 -14.53
CA LEU A 174 -2.10 6.46 -13.21
C LEU A 174 -3.31 7.42 -13.25
N GLY A 175 -4.31 7.12 -12.45
CA GLY A 175 -5.54 7.92 -12.37
C GLY A 175 -6.47 7.76 -13.57
N SER A 176 -6.24 6.77 -14.44
CA SER A 176 -7.10 6.51 -15.60
C SER A 176 -8.43 5.84 -15.22
N VAL A 177 -8.45 5.13 -14.11
CA VAL A 177 -9.64 4.46 -13.55
C VAL A 177 -10.16 5.23 -12.34
N VAL A 178 -9.27 5.57 -11.40
CA VAL A 178 -9.61 6.36 -10.21
C VAL A 178 -8.84 7.68 -10.25
N PRO A 179 -9.36 8.71 -10.94
CA PRO A 179 -8.74 10.03 -10.98
C PRO A 179 -8.77 10.68 -9.60
N TYR A 180 -7.86 11.61 -9.33
CA TYR A 180 -7.85 12.35 -8.06
C TYR A 180 -9.14 13.18 -7.83
N THR A 181 -9.97 13.34 -8.84
CA THR A 181 -11.26 14.04 -8.76
C THR A 181 -12.43 13.13 -8.40
N ASP A 182 -12.21 11.83 -8.22
CA ASP A 182 -13.26 10.85 -7.98
C ASP A 182 -14.00 11.13 -6.66
N ASN A 183 -13.26 11.21 -5.56
CA ASN A 183 -13.81 11.53 -4.25
C ASN A 183 -12.75 12.12 -3.31
N PHE A 184 -13.17 12.47 -2.07
CA PHE A 184 -12.32 13.05 -1.04
C PHE A 184 -11.07 12.22 -0.73
N PHE A 185 -11.23 10.91 -0.50
CA PHE A 185 -10.11 10.03 -0.14
C PHE A 185 -9.25 9.64 -1.35
N ALA A 186 -9.82 9.56 -2.54
CA ALA A 186 -9.04 9.41 -3.77
C ALA A 186 -8.15 10.62 -4.03
N ALA A 187 -8.65 11.83 -3.76
CA ALA A 187 -7.85 13.05 -3.85
C ALA A 187 -6.73 13.08 -2.81
N LEU A 188 -7.03 12.71 -1.56
CA LEU A 188 -6.03 12.62 -0.49
C LEU A 188 -4.95 11.59 -0.85
N ASN A 189 -5.35 10.37 -1.19
CA ASN A 189 -4.40 9.33 -1.62
C ASN A 189 -3.52 9.83 -2.77
N ALA A 190 -4.11 10.38 -3.82
CA ALA A 190 -3.38 10.90 -4.97
C ALA A 190 -2.33 11.95 -4.60
N ALA A 191 -2.60 12.78 -3.59
CA ALA A 191 -1.65 13.78 -3.12
C ALA A 191 -0.47 13.19 -2.36
N VAL A 192 -0.72 12.15 -1.52
CA VAL A 192 0.25 11.72 -0.49
C VAL A 192 0.70 10.27 -0.59
N PHE A 193 0.14 9.43 -1.47
CA PHE A 193 0.58 8.04 -1.54
C PHE A 193 2.10 7.97 -1.73
N SER A 194 2.74 7.14 -0.91
CA SER A 194 4.20 7.11 -0.87
C SER A 194 4.79 5.88 -1.55
N ASP A 195 4.06 4.78 -1.55
CA ASP A 195 4.38 3.60 -2.34
C ASP A 195 3.11 2.80 -2.64
N GLY A 196 3.27 1.63 -3.14
CA GLY A 196 2.22 0.70 -3.52
C GLY A 196 2.76 -0.34 -4.46
N SER A 197 1.87 -1.03 -5.15
CA SER A 197 2.26 -2.06 -6.10
C SER A 197 2.01 -1.61 -7.54
N PHE A 198 3.00 -1.86 -8.39
CA PHE A 198 2.86 -1.73 -9.83
C PHE A 198 2.99 -3.10 -10.50
N CYS A 199 1.99 -3.45 -11.29
CA CYS A 199 1.96 -4.71 -12.02
C CYS A 199 1.55 -4.47 -13.47
N PHE A 200 2.40 -4.91 -14.41
CA PHE A 200 2.09 -4.87 -15.84
C PHE A 200 2.30 -6.25 -16.46
N ILE A 201 1.26 -6.78 -17.09
CA ILE A 201 1.28 -8.07 -17.77
C ILE A 201 1.15 -7.83 -19.27
N PRO A 202 2.17 -8.19 -20.07
CA PRO A 202 2.15 -7.99 -21.52
C PRO A 202 1.06 -8.79 -22.22
N LYS A 203 0.73 -8.37 -23.44
CA LYS A 203 -0.25 -9.01 -24.30
C LYS A 203 -0.03 -10.52 -24.42
N GLY A 204 -1.09 -11.29 -24.17
CA GLY A 204 -1.12 -12.74 -24.30
C GLY A 204 -0.35 -13.51 -23.22
N VAL A 205 0.29 -12.83 -22.27
CA VAL A 205 1.05 -13.44 -21.20
C VAL A 205 0.12 -13.90 -20.08
N ARG A 206 0.23 -15.18 -19.70
CA ARG A 206 -0.34 -15.67 -18.43
C ARG A 206 0.73 -15.67 -17.37
N CYS A 207 0.56 -14.83 -16.34
CA CYS A 207 1.52 -14.75 -15.25
C CYS A 207 1.73 -16.15 -14.64
N PRO A 208 2.97 -16.64 -14.55
CA PRO A 208 3.24 -18.04 -14.20
C PRO A 208 3.06 -18.34 -12.71
N MET A 209 2.89 -17.31 -11.90
CA MET A 209 2.75 -17.41 -10.44
C MET A 209 1.76 -16.37 -9.92
N GLU A 210 1.25 -16.58 -8.73
CA GLU A 210 0.48 -15.59 -8.01
C GLU A 210 1.41 -14.45 -7.57
N LEU A 211 0.95 -13.22 -7.73
CA LEU A 211 1.64 -12.03 -7.23
C LEU A 211 0.99 -11.61 -5.92
N SER A 212 1.79 -11.18 -4.96
CA SER A 212 1.28 -10.71 -3.68
C SER A 212 2.05 -9.50 -3.18
N THR A 213 1.34 -8.49 -2.71
CA THR A 213 1.93 -7.37 -1.96
C THR A 213 1.43 -7.36 -0.54
N TYR A 214 2.34 -7.16 0.39
CA TYR A 214 2.01 -7.10 1.81
C TYR A 214 2.40 -5.75 2.39
N PHE A 215 1.39 -5.03 2.90
CA PHE A 215 1.54 -3.72 3.52
C PHE A 215 1.52 -3.83 5.03
N ARG A 216 2.51 -3.24 5.69
CA ARG A 216 2.60 -3.13 7.13
C ARG A 216 2.73 -1.68 7.56
N ILE A 217 1.71 -1.14 8.19
CA ILE A 217 1.79 0.12 8.94
C ILE A 217 2.52 -0.18 10.26
N ASN A 218 3.54 0.56 10.61
CA ASN A 218 4.23 0.38 11.89
C ASN A 218 4.41 1.69 12.67
N ALA A 219 4.71 2.79 12.01
CA ALA A 219 4.96 4.07 12.67
C ALA A 219 3.70 4.61 13.37
N ALA A 220 3.88 5.20 14.56
CA ALA A 220 2.81 5.85 15.29
C ALA A 220 2.43 7.20 14.66
N GLU A 221 1.16 7.60 14.78
CA GLU A 221 0.66 8.92 14.32
C GLU A 221 0.87 9.18 12.81
N THR A 222 1.09 8.11 12.02
CA THR A 222 1.22 8.19 10.57
C THR A 222 0.00 7.60 9.91
N GLY A 223 -0.40 8.17 8.76
CA GLY A 223 -1.34 7.55 7.85
C GLY A 223 -0.61 6.59 6.90
N GLN A 224 -1.34 5.63 6.39
CA GLN A 224 -0.89 4.74 5.31
C GLN A 224 -1.66 5.07 4.04
N PHE A 225 -0.91 5.35 2.98
CA PHE A 225 -1.47 5.77 1.71
C PHE A 225 -0.75 5.03 0.60
N GLU A 226 -1.27 3.88 0.21
CA GLU A 226 -0.75 3.09 -0.89
C GLU A 226 -1.61 3.22 -2.15
N ARG A 227 -0.97 3.01 -3.29
CA ARG A 227 -1.66 2.99 -4.58
C ARG A 227 -1.20 1.78 -5.40
N THR A 228 -2.12 0.87 -5.65
CA THR A 228 -1.90 -0.32 -6.46
C THR A 228 -2.42 -0.08 -7.88
N LEU A 229 -1.59 -0.32 -8.88
CA LEU A 229 -1.96 -0.24 -10.29
C LEU A 229 -1.62 -1.55 -10.99
N ILE A 230 -2.65 -2.25 -11.46
CA ILE A 230 -2.51 -3.51 -12.19
C ILE A 230 -3.03 -3.32 -13.61
N VAL A 231 -2.15 -3.52 -14.59
CA VAL A 231 -2.48 -3.45 -16.01
C VAL A 231 -2.28 -4.82 -16.64
N ALA A 232 -3.34 -5.36 -17.22
CA ALA A 232 -3.30 -6.59 -18.00
C ALA A 232 -3.64 -6.26 -19.45
N GLU A 233 -2.66 -6.39 -20.33
CA GLU A 233 -2.82 -6.16 -21.76
C GLU A 233 -3.72 -7.26 -22.41
N GLU A 234 -4.10 -7.09 -23.66
CA GLU A 234 -5.01 -7.98 -24.40
C GLU A 234 -4.65 -9.47 -24.21
N GLY A 235 -5.63 -10.26 -23.77
CA GLY A 235 -5.49 -11.71 -23.53
C GLY A 235 -4.57 -12.09 -22.36
N ALA A 236 -4.11 -11.14 -21.56
CA ALA A 236 -3.25 -11.40 -20.40
C ALA A 236 -4.03 -11.99 -19.22
N TYR A 237 -3.31 -12.66 -18.32
CA TYR A 237 -3.87 -13.18 -17.05
C TYR A 237 -2.95 -12.93 -15.89
N VAL A 238 -3.50 -12.48 -14.76
CA VAL A 238 -2.81 -12.37 -13.48
C VAL A 238 -3.73 -12.70 -12.30
N SER A 239 -3.18 -13.39 -11.29
CA SER A 239 -3.76 -13.53 -9.96
C SER A 239 -2.93 -12.71 -8.98
N TYR A 240 -3.59 -11.82 -8.23
CA TYR A 240 -2.94 -10.89 -7.32
C TYR A 240 -3.65 -10.87 -5.97
N LEU A 241 -2.86 -10.96 -4.90
CA LEU A 241 -3.30 -10.90 -3.52
C LEU A 241 -2.65 -9.72 -2.81
N GLU A 242 -3.47 -8.89 -2.18
CA GLU A 242 -3.02 -7.79 -1.33
C GLU A 242 -3.31 -8.09 0.14
N GLY A 243 -2.33 -7.93 0.99
CA GLY A 243 -2.46 -8.09 2.43
C GLY A 243 -2.07 -6.82 3.17
N CYS A 244 -2.92 -6.36 4.10
CA CYS A 244 -2.67 -5.18 4.90
C CYS A 244 -2.82 -5.48 6.39
N THR A 245 -1.88 -4.97 7.22
CA THR A 245 -1.97 -5.05 8.68
C THR A 245 -1.41 -3.81 9.35
N ALA A 246 -1.89 -3.55 10.57
CA ALA A 246 -1.33 -2.53 11.46
C ALA A 246 -1.17 -3.06 12.89
N PRO A 247 -0.22 -2.53 13.69
CA PRO A 247 -0.11 -2.86 15.11
C PRO A 247 -1.29 -2.25 15.89
N MET A 248 -1.52 -2.75 17.09
CA MET A 248 -2.39 -2.08 18.06
C MET A 248 -1.70 -0.82 18.58
N ARG A 249 -2.41 0.29 18.56
CA ARG A 249 -1.98 1.58 19.09
C ARG A 249 -3.06 2.14 20.02
N ASP A 250 -2.70 3.19 20.77
CA ASP A 250 -3.61 3.96 21.63
C ASP A 250 -4.25 5.15 20.90
N LYS A 251 -3.83 5.40 19.66
CA LYS A 251 -4.37 6.45 18.78
C LYS A 251 -4.86 5.85 17.48
N ASN A 252 -5.93 6.40 16.96
CA ASN A 252 -6.50 6.01 15.68
C ASN A 252 -5.54 6.36 14.54
N GLN A 253 -5.51 5.53 13.50
CA GLN A 253 -4.71 5.73 12.30
C GLN A 253 -5.62 5.79 11.08
N LEU A 254 -5.19 6.53 10.05
CA LEU A 254 -5.89 6.63 8.78
C LEU A 254 -5.19 5.74 7.74
N HIS A 255 -5.98 4.87 7.12
CA HIS A 255 -5.58 4.11 5.95
C HIS A 255 -6.47 4.53 4.77
N ALA A 256 -5.87 5.02 3.71
CA ALA A 256 -6.60 5.39 2.50
C ALA A 256 -5.85 4.87 1.27
N ALA A 257 -6.21 3.68 0.83
CA ALA A 257 -5.64 3.03 -0.34
C ALA A 257 -6.48 3.30 -1.60
N VAL A 258 -5.83 3.23 -2.75
CA VAL A 258 -6.49 3.20 -4.07
C VAL A 258 -5.96 2.04 -4.88
N VAL A 259 -6.86 1.27 -5.47
CA VAL A 259 -6.53 0.18 -6.39
C VAL A 259 -7.14 0.48 -7.75
N GLU A 260 -6.29 0.49 -8.78
CA GLU A 260 -6.69 0.66 -10.17
C GLU A 260 -6.43 -0.64 -10.94
N LEU A 261 -7.47 -1.21 -11.53
CA LEU A 261 -7.40 -2.41 -12.35
C LEU A 261 -7.74 -2.07 -13.80
N VAL A 262 -6.80 -2.26 -14.71
CA VAL A 262 -6.95 -2.03 -16.15
C VAL A 262 -6.87 -3.36 -16.86
N ALA A 263 -8.00 -3.89 -17.30
CA ALA A 263 -8.08 -5.11 -18.11
C ALA A 263 -8.43 -4.73 -19.54
N HIS A 264 -7.49 -4.97 -20.48
CA HIS A 264 -7.76 -4.81 -21.91
C HIS A 264 -8.58 -5.99 -22.46
N ASP A 265 -8.86 -6.00 -23.77
CA ASP A 265 -9.71 -7.01 -24.42
C ASP A 265 -9.22 -8.44 -24.07
N ASP A 266 -10.17 -9.31 -23.67
CA ASP A 266 -9.94 -10.71 -23.27
C ASP A 266 -8.96 -10.90 -22.09
N ALA A 267 -8.51 -9.83 -21.44
CA ALA A 267 -7.65 -9.94 -20.23
C ALA A 267 -8.46 -10.37 -19.01
N GLN A 268 -7.76 -11.01 -18.06
CA GLN A 268 -8.35 -11.49 -16.82
C GLN A 268 -7.46 -11.10 -15.63
N ILE A 269 -8.02 -10.33 -14.69
CA ILE A 269 -7.39 -9.98 -13.42
C ILE A 269 -8.19 -10.63 -12.29
N LYS A 270 -7.55 -11.54 -11.54
CA LYS A 270 -8.10 -12.02 -10.28
C LYS A 270 -7.44 -11.21 -9.17
N TYR A 271 -8.19 -10.27 -8.59
CA TYR A 271 -7.73 -9.47 -7.45
C TYR A 271 -8.40 -9.95 -6.17
N SER A 272 -7.59 -10.14 -5.12
CA SER A 272 -8.05 -10.47 -3.77
C SER A 272 -7.35 -9.59 -2.76
N THR A 273 -8.05 -9.20 -1.70
CA THR A 273 -7.45 -8.46 -0.58
C THR A 273 -7.78 -9.12 0.75
N VAL A 274 -6.82 -9.12 1.68
CA VAL A 274 -6.98 -9.54 3.07
C VAL A 274 -6.55 -8.39 3.95
N GLN A 275 -7.49 -7.82 4.69
CA GLN A 275 -7.24 -6.70 5.57
C GLN A 275 -7.45 -7.12 7.03
N ASN A 276 -6.39 -6.99 7.84
CA ASN A 276 -6.41 -7.32 9.25
C ASN A 276 -6.15 -6.06 10.06
N TRP A 277 -7.24 -5.42 10.48
CA TRP A 277 -7.20 -4.18 11.23
C TRP A 277 -7.63 -4.38 12.67
N TYR A 278 -6.94 -3.70 13.59
CA TYR A 278 -7.39 -3.58 14.96
C TYR A 278 -8.59 -2.62 15.01
N PRO A 279 -9.75 -3.05 15.53
CA PRO A 279 -10.96 -2.21 15.54
C PRO A 279 -10.92 -1.08 16.58
N GLY A 280 -9.91 -1.05 17.43
CA GLY A 280 -9.86 -0.20 18.61
C GLY A 280 -10.25 -0.93 19.89
N ASP A 281 -10.02 -0.29 21.04
CA ASP A 281 -10.46 -0.78 22.34
C ASP A 281 -11.97 -0.56 22.55
N ALA A 282 -12.48 -0.92 23.72
CA ALA A 282 -13.90 -0.75 24.06
C ALA A 282 -14.39 0.72 24.03
N GLN A 283 -13.46 1.68 24.02
CA GLN A 283 -13.71 3.12 23.87
C GLN A 283 -13.48 3.62 22.43
N GLY A 284 -13.14 2.71 21.51
CA GLY A 284 -12.86 3.04 20.11
C GLY A 284 -11.49 3.67 19.86
N LYS A 285 -10.53 3.53 20.81
CA LYS A 285 -9.17 4.06 20.63
C LYS A 285 -8.27 3.05 19.92
N GLY A 286 -7.38 3.57 19.08
CA GLY A 286 -6.34 2.80 18.40
C GLY A 286 -6.83 2.02 17.18
N GLY A 287 -8.08 2.19 16.78
CA GLY A 287 -8.63 1.61 15.56
C GLY A 287 -8.11 2.29 14.29
N ILE A 288 -8.41 1.67 13.15
CA ILE A 288 -8.04 2.16 11.83
C ILE A 288 -9.27 2.73 11.13
N TYR A 289 -9.17 3.97 10.64
CA TYR A 289 -10.08 4.49 9.62
C TYR A 289 -9.65 3.92 8.26
N ASN A 290 -10.43 2.97 7.72
CA ASN A 290 -10.14 2.29 6.47
C ASN A 290 -11.29 2.44 5.48
#